data_91187219e50cdb9dad504a8a53f6f219
#
_entry.id   91187219e50cdb9dad504a8a53f6f219
#
_cell.length_a   1.000
_cell.length_b   1.000
_cell.length_c   1.000
_cell.angle_alpha   90.00
_cell.angle_beta   90.00
_cell.angle_gamma   90.00
#
_symmetry.space_group_name_H-M   'P 1'
#
loop_
_entity.id
_entity.type
_entity.pdbx_description
1 polymer ?
#
loop_
_entity_poly.entity_id
_entity_poly.type
_entity_poly.pdbx_seq_one_letter_code
_entity_poly.pdbx_strand_id
1 'polypeptide(L)'
;MRVRIHAAFAAYLACLCALTSPWACAGLIISLTTHELGQLVAARLLHEPVECVELAPFGGVMTCKPGHSLSKGVRGVILAGAGPLANYTTILLASGKWASRVIPAELLRQTIRSSWAMLLINMLPALPLDGGSMVFSVGYYWFGIVRLSSLLCGLGVLLGAALLALAITVVLRMGVLNLSLLIASGYLTICALRSRDALLTQNLYAVVEERLRKTDTCRRMTTYYVPGDAPVISLLPLMAGVRGALFLVEGKEGTPQLLDERTACRAMLQSPQLTAAQTLKNLASKR
;
A
#
# COMPACT_ATOMS: atom_id res chain seq x y z
N MET A 1 13.48 7.62 12.72
CA MET A 1 13.15 6.75 11.57
C MET A 1 13.88 5.43 11.76
N ARG A 2 13.17 4.32 11.72
CA ARG A 2 13.75 2.97 11.84
C ARG A 2 13.75 2.32 10.45
N VAL A 3 14.82 1.64 10.10
CA VAL A 3 14.90 0.83 8.88
C VAL A 3 14.83 -0.63 9.30
N ARG A 4 13.90 -1.40 8.73
CA ARG A 4 13.74 -2.84 8.96
C ARG A 4 13.93 -3.59 7.65
N ILE A 5 14.64 -4.69 7.70
CA ILE A 5 14.79 -5.59 6.55
C ILE A 5 13.89 -6.79 6.82
N HIS A 6 12.91 -7.00 5.94
CA HIS A 6 12.04 -8.17 6.05
C HIS A 6 12.83 -9.44 5.71
N ALA A 7 12.65 -10.51 6.50
CA ALA A 7 13.38 -11.77 6.28
C ALA A 7 13.17 -12.33 4.85
N ALA A 8 11.98 -12.16 4.28
CA ALA A 8 11.68 -12.54 2.91
C ALA A 8 12.51 -11.76 1.87
N PHE A 9 12.86 -10.49 2.14
CA PHE A 9 13.74 -9.71 1.27
C PHE A 9 15.17 -10.25 1.30
N ALA A 10 15.69 -10.54 2.49
CA ALA A 10 17.02 -11.12 2.64
C ALA A 10 17.12 -12.49 1.93
N ALA A 11 16.11 -13.36 2.11
CA ALA A 11 16.03 -14.65 1.43
C ALA A 11 15.92 -14.50 -0.11
N TYR A 12 15.09 -13.56 -0.59
CA TYR A 12 14.96 -13.26 -2.02
C TYR A 12 16.30 -12.78 -2.61
N LEU A 13 16.96 -11.85 -1.94
CA LEU A 13 18.25 -11.31 -2.39
C LEU A 13 19.34 -12.39 -2.41
N ALA A 14 19.42 -13.23 -1.37
CA ALA A 14 20.35 -14.35 -1.32
C ALA A 14 20.11 -15.36 -2.45
N CYS A 15 18.84 -15.71 -2.71
CA CYS A 15 18.45 -16.60 -3.80
C CYS A 15 18.82 -15.98 -5.16
N LEU A 16 18.56 -14.69 -5.35
CA LEU A 16 18.91 -13.98 -6.57
C LEU A 16 20.44 -13.98 -6.82
N CYS A 17 21.22 -13.65 -5.78
CA CYS A 17 22.69 -13.65 -5.86
C CYS A 17 23.26 -15.05 -6.15
N ALA A 18 22.62 -16.11 -5.67
CA ALA A 18 23.05 -17.49 -5.94
C ALA A 18 22.73 -17.94 -7.39
N LEU A 19 21.65 -17.40 -7.99
CA LEU A 19 21.14 -17.85 -9.28
C LEU A 19 21.50 -16.92 -10.45
N THR A 20 22.02 -15.71 -10.18
CA THR A 20 22.36 -14.73 -11.21
C THR A 20 23.83 -14.34 -11.16
N SER A 21 24.29 -13.62 -12.20
CA SER A 21 25.67 -13.11 -12.20
C SER A 21 25.87 -12.06 -11.07
N PRO A 22 27.08 -11.95 -10.50
CA PRO A 22 27.38 -10.93 -9.49
C PRO A 22 27.07 -9.51 -9.97
N TRP A 23 27.27 -9.23 -11.25
CA TRP A 23 26.96 -7.94 -11.87
C TRP A 23 25.45 -7.67 -11.92
N ALA A 24 24.63 -8.69 -12.18
CA ALA A 24 23.18 -8.54 -12.18
C ALA A 24 22.65 -8.28 -10.76
N CYS A 25 23.18 -8.98 -9.77
CA CYS A 25 22.87 -8.76 -8.37
C CYS A 25 23.25 -7.32 -7.93
N ALA A 26 24.48 -6.89 -8.24
CA ALA A 26 24.94 -5.54 -7.92
C ALA A 26 24.09 -4.47 -8.62
N GLY A 27 23.77 -4.63 -9.90
CA GLY A 27 22.92 -3.71 -10.66
C GLY A 27 21.50 -3.58 -10.07
N LEU A 28 20.91 -4.69 -9.61
CA LEU A 28 19.62 -4.67 -8.94
C LEU A 28 19.69 -3.95 -7.59
N ILE A 29 20.71 -4.22 -6.79
CA ILE A 29 20.89 -3.57 -5.49
C ILE A 29 21.05 -2.06 -5.67
N ILE A 30 21.85 -1.61 -6.64
CA ILE A 30 22.01 -0.19 -6.96
C ILE A 30 20.66 0.42 -7.36
N SER A 31 19.94 -0.23 -8.28
CA SER A 31 18.63 0.25 -8.74
C SER A 31 17.60 0.35 -7.62
N LEU A 32 17.53 -0.66 -6.75
CA LEU A 32 16.63 -0.67 -5.59
C LEU A 32 17.02 0.43 -4.59
N THR A 33 18.31 0.53 -4.26
CA THR A 33 18.78 1.53 -3.29
C THR A 33 18.51 2.95 -3.78
N THR A 34 18.77 3.25 -5.05
CA THR A 34 18.50 4.57 -5.62
C THR A 34 17.02 4.90 -5.64
N HIS A 35 16.17 3.93 -5.93
CA HIS A 35 14.72 4.05 -5.87
C HIS A 35 14.24 4.44 -4.46
N GLU A 36 14.61 3.66 -3.45
CA GLU A 36 14.22 3.89 -2.05
C GLU A 36 14.78 5.22 -1.51
N LEU A 37 16.02 5.55 -1.86
CA LEU A 37 16.61 6.84 -1.50
C LEU A 37 15.83 8.00 -2.12
N GLY A 38 15.37 7.86 -3.36
CA GLY A 38 14.54 8.87 -4.03
C GLY A 38 13.24 9.13 -3.24
N GLN A 39 12.53 8.09 -2.87
CA GLN A 39 11.32 8.22 -2.05
C GLN A 39 11.62 8.78 -0.65
N LEU A 40 12.72 8.36 -0.02
CA LEU A 40 13.12 8.84 1.29
C LEU A 40 13.47 10.33 1.28
N VAL A 41 14.18 10.80 0.25
CA VAL A 41 14.49 12.22 0.05
C VAL A 41 13.20 13.01 -0.13
N ALA A 42 12.28 12.54 -0.98
CA ALA A 42 10.98 13.17 -1.17
C ALA A 42 10.18 13.22 0.13
N ALA A 43 10.13 12.15 0.92
CA ALA A 43 9.44 12.11 2.19
C ALA A 43 10.00 13.16 3.18
N ARG A 44 11.32 13.32 3.23
CA ARG A 44 11.97 14.35 4.06
C ARG A 44 11.68 15.76 3.59
N LEU A 45 11.75 16.02 2.28
CA LEU A 45 11.46 17.34 1.69
C LEU A 45 10.00 17.74 1.91
N LEU A 46 9.09 16.77 1.85
CA LEU A 46 7.67 16.97 2.11
C LEU A 46 7.31 17.00 3.60
N HIS A 47 8.31 16.81 4.50
CA HIS A 47 8.12 16.73 5.96
C HIS A 47 7.11 15.66 6.38
N GLU A 48 7.10 14.52 5.66
CA GLU A 48 6.21 13.40 6.00
C GLU A 48 6.62 12.73 7.32
N PRO A 49 5.66 12.41 8.20
CA PRO A 49 5.94 11.81 9.51
C PRO A 49 6.24 10.31 9.39
N VAL A 50 7.24 9.92 8.59
CA VAL A 50 7.66 8.54 8.39
C VAL A 50 8.30 8.00 9.67
N GLU A 51 7.77 6.91 10.21
CA GLU A 51 8.30 6.24 11.39
C GLU A 51 9.27 5.12 11.03
N CYS A 52 8.86 4.27 10.08
CA CYS A 52 9.63 3.10 9.66
C CYS A 52 9.61 2.95 8.13
N VAL A 53 10.76 2.55 7.60
CA VAL A 53 10.89 2.06 6.22
C VAL A 53 11.25 0.59 6.30
N GLU A 54 10.40 -0.29 5.79
CA GLU A 54 10.59 -1.72 5.75
C GLU A 54 10.93 -2.16 4.33
N LEU A 55 12.14 -2.69 4.13
CA LEU A 55 12.57 -3.19 2.83
C LEU A 55 11.93 -4.55 2.56
N ALA A 56 11.14 -4.61 1.50
CA ALA A 56 10.45 -5.79 1.00
C ALA A 56 10.97 -6.16 -0.39
N PRO A 57 10.71 -7.38 -0.92
CA PRO A 57 11.26 -7.85 -2.21
C PRO A 57 10.98 -6.95 -3.43
N PHE A 58 9.97 -6.13 -3.39
CA PHE A 58 9.58 -5.22 -4.51
C PHE A 58 9.60 -3.73 -4.13
N GLY A 59 10.30 -3.35 -3.09
CA GLY A 59 10.44 -1.95 -2.68
C GLY A 59 10.26 -1.74 -1.19
N GLY A 60 10.44 -0.50 -0.72
CA GLY A 60 10.25 -0.12 0.66
C GLY A 60 8.80 0.19 0.98
N VAL A 61 8.31 -0.36 2.07
CA VAL A 61 7.02 0.02 2.64
C VAL A 61 7.24 1.09 3.69
N MET A 62 6.77 2.30 3.41
CA MET A 62 6.83 3.40 4.37
C MET A 62 5.62 3.38 5.28
N THR A 63 5.85 3.30 6.59
CA THR A 63 4.81 3.44 7.60
C THR A 63 4.91 4.79 8.28
N CYS A 64 3.75 5.47 8.40
CA CYS A 64 3.63 6.73 9.12
C CYS A 64 3.39 6.51 10.62
N LYS A 65 3.64 7.55 11.40
CA LYS A 65 3.28 7.59 12.82
C LYS A 65 1.77 7.36 12.99
N PRO A 66 1.33 6.73 14.11
CA PRO A 66 -0.09 6.56 14.41
C PRO A 66 -0.83 7.91 14.33
N GLY A 67 -2.00 7.90 13.69
CA GLY A 67 -2.82 9.11 13.50
C GLY A 67 -2.45 9.95 12.27
N HIS A 68 -1.43 9.57 11.54
CA HIS A 68 -1.06 10.23 10.27
C HIS A 68 -1.23 9.25 9.11
N SER A 69 -1.74 9.73 8.00
CA SER A 69 -1.75 9.01 6.73
C SER A 69 -0.67 9.58 5.81
N LEU A 70 -0.16 8.75 4.91
CA LEU A 70 0.73 9.22 3.84
C LEU A 70 0.07 10.36 3.06
N SER A 71 0.89 11.24 2.52
CA SER A 71 0.45 12.39 1.73
C SER A 71 -0.54 12.02 0.65
N LYS A 72 -1.55 12.87 0.49
CA LYS A 72 -2.61 12.75 -0.51
C LYS A 72 -2.50 13.88 -1.52
N GLY A 73 -3.19 13.73 -2.65
CA GLY A 73 -3.14 14.70 -3.73
C GLY A 73 -1.74 14.79 -4.35
N VAL A 74 -1.33 15.98 -4.71
CA VAL A 74 -0.04 16.24 -5.39
C VAL A 74 1.16 15.77 -4.57
N ARG A 75 1.13 15.93 -3.25
CA ARG A 75 2.22 15.45 -2.38
C ARG A 75 2.39 13.94 -2.45
N GLY A 76 1.28 13.18 -2.44
CA GLY A 76 1.32 11.73 -2.58
C GLY A 76 1.86 11.28 -3.94
N VAL A 77 1.53 12.01 -5.01
CA VAL A 77 2.09 11.77 -6.35
C VAL A 77 3.59 12.02 -6.37
N ILE A 78 4.07 13.14 -5.77
CA ILE A 78 5.51 13.44 -5.68
C ILE A 78 6.23 12.35 -4.88
N LEU A 79 5.67 11.93 -3.75
CA LEU A 79 6.27 10.91 -2.90
C LEU A 79 6.42 9.57 -3.63
N ALA A 80 5.34 9.08 -4.24
CA ALA A 80 5.37 7.82 -4.99
C ALA A 80 6.19 7.93 -6.28
N GLY A 81 6.14 9.07 -6.98
CA GLY A 81 6.88 9.29 -8.22
C GLY A 81 8.40 9.47 -8.03
N ALA A 82 8.85 9.78 -6.83
CA ALA A 82 10.26 10.05 -6.55
C ALA A 82 11.17 8.82 -6.76
N GLY A 83 10.68 7.61 -6.45
CA GLY A 83 11.40 6.36 -6.71
C GLY A 83 11.63 6.11 -8.21
N PRO A 84 10.58 6.04 -9.03
CA PRO A 84 10.71 5.97 -10.48
C PRO A 84 11.59 7.07 -11.08
N LEU A 85 11.47 8.30 -10.60
CA LEU A 85 12.31 9.42 -11.05
C LEU A 85 13.79 9.20 -10.70
N ALA A 86 14.09 8.67 -9.51
CA ALA A 86 15.46 8.34 -9.11
C ALA A 86 16.03 7.21 -10.00
N ASN A 87 15.23 6.21 -10.36
CA ASN A 87 15.68 5.19 -11.32
C ASN A 87 15.92 5.77 -12.71
N TYR A 88 15.08 6.69 -13.17
CA TYR A 88 15.30 7.38 -14.44
C TYR A 88 16.61 8.20 -14.43
N THR A 89 16.88 8.94 -13.35
CA THR A 89 18.16 9.66 -13.20
C THR A 89 19.36 8.71 -13.17
N THR A 90 19.21 7.54 -12.52
CA THR A 90 20.25 6.50 -12.52
C THR A 90 20.53 5.99 -13.93
N ILE A 91 19.51 5.79 -14.77
CA ILE A 91 19.67 5.39 -16.17
C ILE A 91 20.45 6.45 -16.94
N LEU A 92 20.08 7.74 -16.81
CA LEU A 92 20.76 8.84 -17.48
C LEU A 92 22.24 8.93 -17.07
N LEU A 93 22.53 8.86 -15.77
CA LEU A 93 23.89 8.91 -15.24
C LEU A 93 24.73 7.71 -15.70
N ALA A 94 24.18 6.50 -15.65
CA ALA A 94 24.87 5.28 -16.06
C ALA A 94 25.10 5.21 -17.59
N SER A 95 24.26 5.87 -18.39
CA SER A 95 24.41 5.96 -19.85
C SER A 95 25.43 7.01 -20.30
N GLY A 96 25.90 7.85 -19.38
CA GLY A 96 26.86 8.92 -19.67
C GLY A 96 28.25 8.36 -20.04
N LYS A 97 28.93 8.98 -21.03
CA LYS A 97 30.29 8.60 -21.46
C LYS A 97 31.33 8.63 -20.33
N TRP A 98 31.13 9.45 -19.29
CA TRP A 98 31.97 9.48 -18.12
C TRP A 98 31.90 8.22 -17.26
N ALA A 99 30.70 7.61 -17.17
CA ALA A 99 30.48 6.42 -16.35
C ALA A 99 31.29 5.23 -16.86
N SER A 100 31.37 5.05 -18.17
CA SER A 100 32.14 3.95 -18.80
C SER A 100 33.66 4.07 -18.63
N ARG A 101 34.16 5.24 -18.20
CA ARG A 101 35.59 5.45 -17.88
C ARG A 101 35.98 4.95 -16.50
N VAL A 102 35.01 4.86 -15.58
CA VAL A 102 35.25 4.58 -14.16
C VAL A 102 34.64 3.26 -13.72
N ILE A 103 33.50 2.88 -14.31
CA ILE A 103 32.68 1.74 -13.90
C ILE A 103 32.73 0.65 -14.96
N PRO A 104 32.85 -0.65 -14.57
CA PRO A 104 32.82 -1.77 -15.52
C PRO A 104 31.56 -1.76 -16.38
N ALA A 105 31.74 -1.94 -17.70
CA ALA A 105 30.64 -1.87 -18.66
C ALA A 105 29.49 -2.84 -18.35
N GLU A 106 29.82 -4.04 -17.81
CA GLU A 106 28.83 -5.03 -17.43
C GLU A 106 27.95 -4.54 -16.26
N LEU A 107 28.55 -3.93 -15.23
CA LEU A 107 27.81 -3.33 -14.11
C LEU A 107 26.88 -2.22 -14.59
N LEU A 108 27.37 -1.34 -15.48
CA LEU A 108 26.53 -0.26 -16.06
C LEU A 108 25.33 -0.84 -16.80
N ARG A 109 25.56 -1.85 -17.65
CA ARG A 109 24.52 -2.52 -18.43
C ARG A 109 23.46 -3.13 -17.52
N GLN A 110 23.88 -3.84 -16.47
CA GLN A 110 22.94 -4.48 -15.53
C GLN A 110 22.20 -3.44 -14.70
N THR A 111 22.86 -2.36 -14.26
CA THR A 111 22.21 -1.27 -13.54
C THR A 111 21.14 -0.58 -14.40
N ILE A 112 21.46 -0.25 -15.66
CA ILE A 112 20.50 0.34 -16.60
C ILE A 112 19.31 -0.60 -16.81
N ARG A 113 19.57 -1.88 -17.05
CA ARG A 113 18.52 -2.89 -17.26
C ARG A 113 17.59 -3.04 -16.04
N SER A 114 18.17 -3.13 -14.86
CA SER A 114 17.40 -3.25 -13.59
C SER A 114 16.61 -1.97 -13.30
N SER A 115 17.20 -0.80 -13.55
CA SER A 115 16.53 0.49 -13.34
C SER A 115 15.36 0.69 -14.30
N TRP A 116 15.49 0.28 -15.57
CA TRP A 116 14.37 0.28 -16.52
C TRP A 116 13.25 -0.68 -16.10
N ALA A 117 13.60 -1.91 -15.71
CA ALA A 117 12.62 -2.88 -15.27
C ALA A 117 11.85 -2.37 -14.04
N MET A 118 12.57 -1.81 -13.06
CA MET A 118 11.99 -1.29 -11.83
C MET A 118 11.11 -0.06 -12.08
N LEU A 119 11.54 0.86 -12.95
CA LEU A 119 10.77 2.02 -13.35
C LEU A 119 9.46 1.62 -14.04
N LEU A 120 9.53 0.74 -15.04
CA LEU A 120 8.35 0.34 -15.83
C LEU A 120 7.34 -0.41 -14.96
N ILE A 121 7.80 -1.35 -14.13
CA ILE A 121 6.92 -2.11 -13.25
C ILE A 121 6.26 -1.18 -12.22
N ASN A 122 7.05 -0.31 -11.56
CA ASN A 122 6.51 0.58 -10.55
C ASN A 122 5.59 1.69 -11.11
N MET A 123 5.65 1.99 -12.40
CA MET A 123 4.71 2.93 -13.05
C MET A 123 3.35 2.31 -13.39
N LEU A 124 3.16 1.00 -13.23
CA LEU A 124 1.86 0.37 -13.48
C LEU A 124 0.81 0.83 -12.46
N PRO A 125 -0.44 1.10 -12.89
CA PRO A 125 -1.52 1.59 -12.02
C PRO A 125 -2.13 0.45 -11.19
N ALA A 126 -1.32 -0.19 -10.37
CA ALA A 126 -1.70 -1.34 -9.56
C ALA A 126 -1.07 -1.23 -8.16
N LEU A 127 -1.81 -1.49 -7.10
CA LEU A 127 -1.23 -1.60 -5.76
C LEU A 127 -0.61 -2.99 -5.56
N PRO A 128 0.54 -3.04 -4.88
CA PRO A 128 1.20 -2.01 -4.06
C PRO A 128 2.26 -1.15 -4.78
N LEU A 129 2.25 -1.08 -6.10
CA LEU A 129 3.24 -0.36 -6.90
C LEU A 129 3.06 1.16 -6.80
N ASP A 130 4.12 1.92 -7.12
CA ASP A 130 4.12 3.39 -7.02
C ASP A 130 3.09 4.04 -7.94
N GLY A 131 2.92 3.55 -9.17
CA GLY A 131 1.90 4.02 -10.09
C GLY A 131 0.48 3.86 -9.54
N GLY A 132 0.22 2.75 -8.84
CA GLY A 132 -1.03 2.55 -8.11
C GLY A 132 -1.19 3.56 -6.97
N SER A 133 -0.12 3.83 -6.22
CA SER A 133 -0.10 4.83 -5.15
C SER A 133 -0.30 6.25 -5.67
N MET A 134 0.28 6.59 -6.83
CA MET A 134 0.06 7.87 -7.51
C MET A 134 -1.40 8.03 -7.93
N VAL A 135 -1.98 7.03 -8.59
CA VAL A 135 -3.40 7.03 -9.00
C VAL A 135 -4.31 7.10 -7.77
N PHE A 136 -3.99 6.36 -6.71
CA PHE A 136 -4.75 6.41 -5.46
C PHE A 136 -4.71 7.80 -4.82
N SER A 137 -3.54 8.44 -4.79
CA SER A 137 -3.34 9.75 -4.15
C SER A 137 -4.20 10.86 -4.76
N VAL A 138 -4.58 10.75 -6.04
CA VAL A 138 -5.43 11.74 -6.73
C VAL A 138 -6.86 11.22 -6.88
N GLY A 139 -7.01 9.96 -7.27
CA GLY A 139 -8.30 9.40 -7.65
C GLY A 139 -9.28 9.19 -6.51
N TYR A 140 -8.80 9.07 -5.26
CA TYR A 140 -9.71 8.83 -4.12
C TYR A 140 -10.73 9.95 -3.89
N TYR A 141 -10.45 11.16 -4.35
CA TYR A 141 -11.40 12.28 -4.28
C TYR A 141 -12.67 12.03 -5.12
N TRP A 142 -12.53 11.38 -6.27
CA TRP A 142 -13.65 11.11 -7.20
C TRP A 142 -14.31 9.77 -6.96
N PHE A 143 -13.52 8.74 -6.73
CA PHE A 143 -14.01 7.35 -6.64
C PHE A 143 -14.26 6.88 -5.21
N GLY A 144 -13.75 7.61 -4.21
CA GLY A 144 -13.75 7.18 -2.81
C GLY A 144 -12.66 6.16 -2.49
N ILE A 145 -12.24 6.14 -1.22
CA ILE A 145 -11.09 5.34 -0.77
C ILE A 145 -11.32 3.85 -0.99
N VAL A 146 -12.49 3.33 -0.59
CA VAL A 146 -12.78 1.89 -0.62
C VAL A 146 -12.87 1.33 -2.03
N ARG A 147 -13.57 2.04 -2.93
CA ARG A 147 -13.73 1.58 -4.31
C ARG A 147 -12.41 1.60 -5.06
N LEU A 148 -11.69 2.71 -4.94
CA LEU A 148 -10.43 2.87 -5.66
C LEU A 148 -9.36 1.91 -5.14
N SER A 149 -9.23 1.72 -3.81
CA SER A 149 -8.30 0.74 -3.26
C SER A 149 -8.62 -0.67 -3.74
N SER A 150 -9.91 -1.06 -3.73
CA SER A 150 -10.33 -2.38 -4.22
C SER A 150 -10.00 -2.59 -5.70
N LEU A 151 -10.21 -1.57 -6.54
CA LEU A 151 -9.91 -1.62 -7.97
C LEU A 151 -8.40 -1.76 -8.20
N LEU A 152 -7.59 -0.91 -7.57
CA LEU A 152 -6.13 -0.92 -7.75
C LEU A 152 -5.49 -2.19 -7.16
N CYS A 153 -6.01 -2.72 -6.06
CA CYS A 153 -5.58 -4.02 -5.53
C CYS A 153 -5.98 -5.17 -6.46
N GLY A 154 -7.18 -5.12 -7.04
CA GLY A 154 -7.63 -6.08 -8.05
C GLY A 154 -6.72 -6.10 -9.27
N LEU A 155 -6.30 -4.93 -9.76
CA LEU A 155 -5.30 -4.81 -10.83
C LEU A 155 -3.95 -5.39 -10.42
N GLY A 156 -3.53 -5.21 -9.16
CA GLY A 156 -2.30 -5.82 -8.63
C GLY A 156 -2.36 -7.35 -8.60
N VAL A 157 -3.49 -7.92 -8.19
CA VAL A 157 -3.71 -9.38 -8.23
C VAL A 157 -3.71 -9.89 -9.67
N LEU A 158 -4.37 -9.19 -10.58
CA LEU A 158 -4.39 -9.54 -12.00
C LEU A 158 -3.00 -9.52 -12.60
N LEU A 159 -2.21 -8.50 -12.29
CA LEU A 159 -0.81 -8.39 -12.72
C LEU A 159 0.03 -9.55 -12.17
N GLY A 160 -0.12 -9.88 -10.89
CA GLY A 160 0.55 -11.02 -10.28
C GLY A 160 0.18 -12.35 -10.96
N ALA A 161 -1.10 -12.55 -11.25
CA ALA A 161 -1.57 -13.72 -11.99
C ALA A 161 -1.01 -13.78 -13.43
N ALA A 162 -0.94 -12.65 -14.12
CA ALA A 162 -0.36 -12.57 -15.46
C ALA A 162 1.15 -12.91 -15.45
N LEU A 163 1.90 -12.41 -14.46
CA LEU A 163 3.32 -12.77 -14.29
C LEU A 163 3.50 -14.25 -13.97
N LEU A 164 2.59 -14.84 -13.18
CA LEU A 164 2.62 -16.28 -12.89
C LEU A 164 2.35 -17.10 -14.15
N ALA A 165 1.34 -16.71 -14.94
CA ALA A 165 1.04 -17.35 -16.21
C ALA A 165 2.24 -17.27 -17.18
N LEU A 166 2.91 -16.11 -17.22
CA LEU A 166 4.15 -15.94 -18.00
C LEU A 166 5.26 -16.87 -17.50
N ALA A 167 5.46 -16.98 -16.18
CA ALA A 167 6.46 -17.88 -15.60
C ALA A 167 6.20 -19.34 -16.00
N ILE A 168 4.94 -19.79 -15.90
CA ILE A 168 4.53 -21.14 -16.32
C ILE A 168 4.77 -21.34 -17.82
N THR A 169 4.41 -20.37 -18.65
CA THR A 169 4.61 -20.45 -20.11
C THR A 169 6.09 -20.57 -20.48
N VAL A 170 6.97 -19.82 -19.79
CA VAL A 170 8.43 -19.91 -19.99
C VAL A 170 8.93 -21.31 -19.64
N VAL A 171 8.48 -21.89 -18.53
CA VAL A 171 8.83 -23.27 -18.14
C VAL A 171 8.38 -24.26 -19.19
N LEU A 172 7.12 -24.18 -19.62
CA LEU A 172 6.55 -25.16 -20.58
C LEU A 172 7.18 -25.06 -21.98
N ARG A 173 7.56 -23.87 -22.45
CA ARG A 173 8.10 -23.67 -23.78
C ARG A 173 9.63 -23.78 -23.87
N MET A 174 10.32 -23.33 -22.83
CA MET A 174 11.79 -23.23 -22.83
C MET A 174 12.47 -24.25 -21.91
N GLY A 175 11.70 -24.94 -21.07
CA GLY A 175 12.25 -25.89 -20.08
C GLY A 175 13.08 -25.21 -18.97
N VAL A 176 13.03 -23.85 -18.89
CA VAL A 176 13.84 -23.08 -17.95
C VAL A 176 12.96 -22.55 -16.83
N LEU A 177 13.25 -22.97 -15.60
CA LEU A 177 12.57 -22.45 -14.40
C LEU A 177 13.12 -21.07 -14.05
N ASN A 178 12.34 -20.03 -14.29
CA ASN A 178 12.67 -18.68 -13.83
C ASN A 178 12.12 -18.44 -12.42
N LEU A 179 12.91 -18.84 -11.41
CA LEU A 179 12.53 -18.76 -10.01
C LEU A 179 12.26 -17.32 -9.55
N SER A 180 13.00 -16.33 -10.09
CA SER A 180 12.78 -14.92 -9.78
C SER A 180 11.39 -14.46 -10.18
N LEU A 181 10.93 -14.83 -11.39
CA LEU A 181 9.60 -14.46 -11.89
C LEU A 181 8.49 -15.14 -11.09
N LEU A 182 8.70 -16.39 -10.66
CA LEU A 182 7.75 -17.14 -9.84
C LEU A 182 7.60 -16.50 -8.45
N ILE A 183 8.72 -16.19 -7.78
CA ILE A 183 8.70 -15.51 -6.47
C ILE A 183 8.07 -14.14 -6.60
N ALA A 184 8.43 -13.38 -7.66
CA ALA A 184 7.88 -12.07 -7.95
C ALA A 184 6.36 -12.08 -8.06
N SER A 185 5.82 -12.99 -8.86
CA SER A 185 4.37 -13.09 -9.09
C SER A 185 3.61 -13.44 -7.81
N GLY A 186 4.10 -14.41 -7.03
CA GLY A 186 3.48 -14.82 -5.77
C GLY A 186 3.50 -13.70 -4.74
N TYR A 187 4.66 -13.05 -4.57
CA TYR A 187 4.80 -11.93 -3.63
C TYR A 187 3.91 -10.73 -4.00
N LEU A 188 3.89 -10.33 -5.29
CA LEU A 188 3.04 -9.24 -5.76
C LEU A 188 1.56 -9.51 -5.46
N THR A 189 1.10 -10.74 -5.73
CA THR A 189 -0.27 -11.16 -5.45
C THR A 189 -0.60 -11.06 -3.95
N ILE A 190 0.27 -11.59 -3.09
CA ILE A 190 0.08 -11.52 -1.62
C ILE A 190 0.08 -10.07 -1.13
N CYS A 191 1.01 -9.24 -1.62
CA CYS A 191 1.05 -7.83 -1.25
C CYS A 191 -0.17 -7.06 -1.74
N ALA A 192 -0.66 -7.31 -2.96
CA ALA A 192 -1.85 -6.70 -3.48
C ALA A 192 -3.09 -7.03 -2.62
N LEU A 193 -3.25 -8.28 -2.20
CA LEU A 193 -4.35 -8.70 -1.31
C LEU A 193 -4.28 -7.99 0.05
N ARG A 194 -3.09 -7.83 0.62
CA ARG A 194 -2.87 -7.17 1.92
C ARG A 194 -2.95 -5.64 1.85
N SER A 195 -2.63 -5.05 0.72
CA SER A 195 -2.58 -3.59 0.54
C SER A 195 -3.93 -2.91 0.74
N ARG A 196 -5.03 -3.59 0.42
CA ARG A 196 -6.38 -3.06 0.64
C ARG A 196 -6.64 -2.78 2.11
N ASP A 197 -6.40 -3.76 2.97
CA ASP A 197 -6.69 -3.64 4.40
C ASP A 197 -5.71 -2.66 5.07
N ALA A 198 -4.45 -2.66 4.64
CA ALA A 198 -3.46 -1.69 5.08
C ALA A 198 -3.86 -0.25 4.74
N LEU A 199 -4.33 0.00 3.51
CA LEU A 199 -4.79 1.33 3.08
C LEU A 199 -6.04 1.78 3.83
N LEU A 200 -7.00 0.89 4.06
CA LEU A 200 -8.20 1.20 4.83
C LEU A 200 -7.83 1.57 6.28
N THR A 201 -6.93 0.80 6.89
CA THR A 201 -6.47 1.07 8.26
C THR A 201 -5.67 2.37 8.34
N GLN A 202 -4.73 2.62 7.41
CA GLN A 202 -3.94 3.86 7.37
C GLN A 202 -4.79 5.09 7.14
N ASN A 203 -5.86 4.97 6.34
CA ASN A 203 -6.77 6.07 6.05
C ASN A 203 -7.98 6.14 7.00
N LEU A 204 -8.05 5.28 8.01
CA LEU A 204 -9.16 5.21 8.97
C LEU A 204 -9.50 6.60 9.53
N TYR A 205 -8.50 7.31 10.06
CA TYR A 205 -8.69 8.64 10.63
C TYR A 205 -9.24 9.64 9.61
N ALA A 206 -8.73 9.62 8.38
CA ALA A 206 -9.20 10.53 7.34
C ALA A 206 -10.63 10.21 6.88
N VAL A 207 -10.99 8.94 6.76
CA VAL A 207 -12.35 8.52 6.41
C VAL A 207 -13.32 8.89 7.51
N VAL A 208 -12.94 8.62 8.76
CA VAL A 208 -13.77 8.95 9.93
C VAL A 208 -13.91 10.46 10.11
N GLU A 209 -12.82 11.21 9.98
CA GLU A 209 -12.86 12.69 10.07
C GLU A 209 -13.73 13.31 8.97
N GLU A 210 -13.62 12.83 7.73
CA GLU A 210 -14.49 13.26 6.63
C GLU A 210 -15.96 12.98 6.93
N ARG A 211 -16.27 11.85 7.56
CA ARG A 211 -17.63 11.51 7.98
C ARG A 211 -18.15 12.41 9.08
N LEU A 212 -17.32 12.73 10.07
CA LEU A 212 -17.69 13.63 11.16
C LEU A 212 -17.93 15.08 10.68
N ARG A 213 -17.21 15.54 9.66
CA ARG A 213 -17.39 16.88 9.06
C ARG A 213 -18.66 17.01 8.22
N LYS A 214 -19.12 15.91 7.59
CA LYS A 214 -20.35 15.90 6.77
C LYS A 214 -21.59 15.89 7.65
N THR A 215 -21.93 17.05 8.20
CA THR A 215 -23.11 17.27 9.07
C THR A 215 -24.23 17.99 8.33
N ASP A 216 -25.47 17.69 8.73
CA ASP A 216 -26.68 18.54 8.63
C ASP A 216 -27.44 18.61 7.31
N THR A 217 -27.29 17.64 6.42
CA THR A 217 -28.23 17.48 5.29
C THR A 217 -29.05 16.20 5.45
N CYS A 218 -30.35 16.25 5.13
CA CYS A 218 -31.19 15.06 5.01
C CYS A 218 -30.52 14.03 4.12
N ARG A 219 -30.22 12.85 4.63
CA ARG A 219 -29.50 11.78 3.92
C ARG A 219 -30.32 10.51 3.92
N ARG A 220 -30.20 9.75 2.84
CA ARG A 220 -30.63 8.35 2.85
C ARG A 220 -29.72 7.57 3.78
N MET A 221 -30.30 6.99 4.84
CA MET A 221 -29.60 6.15 5.83
C MET A 221 -29.75 4.68 5.43
N THR A 222 -28.66 3.94 5.52
CA THR A 222 -28.69 2.47 5.37
C THR A 222 -28.49 1.86 6.76
N THR A 223 -29.40 0.99 7.16
CA THR A 223 -29.36 0.33 8.47
C THR A 223 -28.67 -1.02 8.31
N TYR A 224 -27.71 -1.30 9.18
CA TYR A 224 -26.98 -2.57 9.26
C TYR A 224 -27.25 -3.22 10.61
N TYR A 225 -27.54 -4.52 10.61
CA TYR A 225 -27.57 -5.31 11.82
C TYR A 225 -26.15 -5.80 12.13
N VAL A 226 -25.71 -5.61 13.38
CA VAL A 226 -24.33 -5.87 13.79
C VAL A 226 -24.33 -6.66 15.10
N PRO A 227 -23.59 -7.80 15.17
CA PRO A 227 -23.39 -8.52 16.43
C PRO A 227 -22.76 -7.61 17.49
N GLY A 228 -23.16 -7.79 18.75
CA GLY A 228 -22.69 -6.94 19.85
C GLY A 228 -21.20 -7.08 20.16
N ASP A 229 -20.60 -8.21 19.82
CA ASP A 229 -19.17 -8.52 19.99
C ASP A 229 -18.30 -8.02 18.83
N ALA A 230 -18.90 -7.55 17.73
CA ALA A 230 -18.17 -7.03 16.59
C ALA A 230 -17.32 -5.82 16.99
N PRO A 231 -16.02 -5.78 16.64
CA PRO A 231 -15.18 -4.61 16.90
C PRO A 231 -15.66 -3.41 16.07
N VAL A 232 -15.68 -2.22 16.68
CA VAL A 232 -16.20 -1.01 16.02
C VAL A 232 -15.47 -0.70 14.72
N ILE A 233 -14.19 -1.06 14.61
CA ILE A 233 -13.41 -0.89 13.38
C ILE A 233 -13.97 -1.68 12.19
N SER A 234 -14.64 -2.81 12.42
CA SER A 234 -15.25 -3.63 11.35
C SER A 234 -16.46 -2.95 10.69
N LEU A 235 -16.99 -1.88 11.30
CA LEU A 235 -18.10 -1.11 10.73
C LEU A 235 -17.63 -0.14 9.64
N LEU A 236 -16.34 0.15 9.56
CA LEU A 236 -15.78 1.10 8.61
C LEU A 236 -16.04 0.75 7.13
N PRO A 237 -15.85 -0.49 6.67
CA PRO A 237 -16.17 -0.88 5.30
C PRO A 237 -17.66 -0.72 4.96
N LEU A 238 -18.54 -0.95 5.93
CA LEU A 238 -20.00 -0.77 5.77
C LEU A 238 -20.37 0.69 5.61
N MET A 239 -19.70 1.57 6.36
CA MET A 239 -19.91 3.02 6.27
C MET A 239 -19.36 3.57 4.95
N ALA A 240 -18.25 3.08 4.46
CA ALA A 240 -17.57 3.62 3.28
C ALA A 240 -18.38 3.47 1.98
N GLY A 241 -19.29 2.49 1.91
CA GLY A 241 -20.15 2.22 0.73
C GLY A 241 -21.44 3.03 0.66
N VAL A 242 -21.83 3.75 1.72
CA VAL A 242 -23.15 4.40 1.85
C VAL A 242 -23.03 5.89 2.20
N ARG A 243 -24.09 6.66 1.91
CA ARG A 243 -24.14 8.11 2.24
C ARG A 243 -24.34 8.39 3.73
N GLY A 244 -24.96 7.46 4.46
CA GLY A 244 -25.15 7.48 5.90
C GLY A 244 -25.42 6.08 6.41
N ALA A 245 -24.86 5.72 7.56
CA ALA A 245 -25.00 4.42 8.19
C ALA A 245 -25.67 4.53 9.57
N LEU A 246 -26.51 3.56 9.88
CA LEU A 246 -27.12 3.37 11.18
C LEU A 246 -26.92 1.91 11.57
N PHE A 247 -26.48 1.63 12.77
CA PHE A 247 -26.17 0.29 13.22
C PHE A 247 -27.16 -0.14 14.30
N LEU A 248 -27.82 -1.26 14.05
CA LEU A 248 -28.60 -1.97 15.05
C LEU A 248 -27.70 -3.02 15.68
N VAL A 249 -27.23 -2.75 16.88
CA VAL A 249 -26.31 -3.60 17.63
C VAL A 249 -27.12 -4.53 18.52
N GLU A 250 -26.82 -5.81 18.47
CA GLU A 250 -27.46 -6.82 19.32
C GLU A 250 -27.11 -6.60 20.79
N GLY A 251 -28.13 -6.32 21.61
CA GLY A 251 -28.01 -6.15 23.05
C GLY A 251 -27.97 -7.48 23.80
N LYS A 252 -27.56 -7.48 25.07
CA LYS A 252 -27.46 -8.69 25.92
C LYS A 252 -28.80 -9.42 26.14
N GLU A 253 -29.92 -8.75 25.98
CA GLU A 253 -31.27 -9.28 26.18
C GLU A 253 -32.02 -9.45 24.86
N GLY A 254 -31.33 -9.52 23.73
CA GLY A 254 -31.96 -9.69 22.42
C GLY A 254 -32.64 -8.43 21.88
N THR A 255 -32.67 -7.32 22.62
CA THR A 255 -33.22 -6.05 22.15
C THR A 255 -32.16 -5.27 21.36
N PRO A 256 -32.40 -4.97 20.07
CA PRO A 256 -31.43 -4.22 19.29
C PRO A 256 -31.30 -2.78 19.79
N GLN A 257 -30.08 -2.33 20.02
CA GLN A 257 -29.76 -0.97 20.40
C GLN A 257 -29.22 -0.20 19.21
N LEU A 258 -29.57 1.09 19.12
CA LEU A 258 -29.19 1.93 18.00
C LEU A 258 -27.85 2.59 18.26
N LEU A 259 -26.91 2.39 17.35
CA LEU A 259 -25.61 3.08 17.32
C LEU A 259 -25.55 3.95 16.06
N ASP A 260 -25.48 5.25 16.26
CA ASP A 260 -25.37 6.21 15.16
C ASP A 260 -23.94 6.28 14.59
N GLU A 261 -23.84 6.71 13.34
CA GLU A 261 -22.58 6.81 12.60
C GLU A 261 -21.55 7.68 13.34
N ARG A 262 -21.98 8.81 13.91
CA ARG A 262 -21.04 9.72 14.61
C ARG A 262 -20.46 9.09 15.86
N THR A 263 -21.26 8.39 16.61
CA THR A 263 -20.82 7.68 17.81
C THR A 263 -19.88 6.54 17.48
N ALA A 264 -20.21 5.76 16.44
CA ALA A 264 -19.31 4.72 15.93
C ALA A 264 -17.96 5.32 15.50
N CYS A 265 -17.97 6.42 14.76
CA CYS A 265 -16.76 7.14 14.34
C CYS A 265 -15.91 7.63 15.52
N ARG A 266 -16.53 8.25 16.54
CA ARG A 266 -15.82 8.70 17.75
C ARG A 266 -15.19 7.53 18.51
N ALA A 267 -15.92 6.42 18.63
CA ALA A 267 -15.40 5.21 19.28
C ALA A 267 -14.21 4.63 18.53
N MET A 268 -14.24 4.60 17.19
CA MET A 268 -13.12 4.16 16.35
C MET A 268 -11.86 5.02 16.58
N LEU A 269 -12.02 6.33 16.75
CA LEU A 269 -10.90 7.24 17.00
C LEU A 269 -10.31 7.07 18.39
N GLN A 270 -11.14 6.78 19.41
CA GLN A 270 -10.70 6.63 20.78
C GLN A 270 -10.11 5.25 21.07
N SER A 271 -10.79 4.22 20.62
CA SER A 271 -10.42 2.82 20.91
C SER A 271 -10.95 1.87 19.81
N PRO A 272 -10.21 1.65 18.74
CA PRO A 272 -10.66 0.86 17.58
C PRO A 272 -11.04 -0.59 17.91
N GLN A 273 -10.52 -1.12 19.00
CA GLN A 273 -10.72 -2.51 19.46
C GLN A 273 -11.99 -2.69 20.32
N LEU A 274 -12.66 -1.60 20.73
CA LEU A 274 -13.91 -1.69 21.46
C LEU A 274 -14.96 -2.44 20.61
N THR A 275 -15.78 -3.26 21.29
CA THR A 275 -16.95 -3.87 20.63
C THR A 275 -18.10 -2.87 20.51
N ALA A 276 -19.01 -3.12 19.57
CA ALA A 276 -20.18 -2.27 19.37
C ALA A 276 -21.03 -2.17 20.66
N ALA A 277 -21.21 -3.27 21.39
CA ALA A 277 -21.93 -3.29 22.67
C ALA A 277 -21.20 -2.53 23.79
N GLN A 278 -19.86 -2.60 23.86
CA GLN A 278 -19.08 -1.83 24.82
C GLN A 278 -19.18 -0.32 24.57
N THR A 279 -19.19 0.07 23.29
CA THR A 279 -19.37 1.47 22.89
C THR A 279 -20.72 2.02 23.39
N LEU A 280 -21.79 1.26 23.24
CA LEU A 280 -23.11 1.65 23.74
C LEU A 280 -23.16 1.76 25.27
N LYS A 281 -22.50 0.83 25.98
CA LYS A 281 -22.40 0.90 27.45
C LYS A 281 -21.65 2.14 27.94
N ASN A 282 -20.54 2.46 27.29
CA ASN A 282 -19.76 3.67 27.62
C ASN A 282 -20.53 4.95 27.36
N LEU A 283 -21.49 4.95 26.43
CA LEU A 283 -22.41 6.07 26.21
C LEU A 283 -23.47 6.17 27.30
N ALA A 284 -24.03 5.05 27.72
CA ALA A 284 -25.04 4.99 28.77
C ALA A 284 -24.47 5.43 30.13
N SER A 285 -23.19 5.17 30.41
CA SER A 285 -22.49 5.57 31.64
C SER A 285 -22.09 7.07 31.69
N LYS A 286 -22.15 7.79 30.56
CA LYS A 286 -21.80 9.20 30.42
C LYS A 286 -23.02 10.12 30.37
N ARG A 287 -24.25 9.57 30.39
CA ARG A 287 -25.51 10.27 30.57
C ARG A 287 -25.97 10.17 32.03
#